data_aea7097f4af865ad2718adc6b0382546
#
_entry.id   aea7097f4af865ad2718adc6b0382546
#
_cell.length_a   1.000
_cell.length_b   1.000
_cell.length_c   1.000
_cell.angle_alpha   90.00
_cell.angle_beta   90.00
_cell.angle_gamma   90.00
#
_symmetry.space_group_name_H-M   'P 1'
#
loop_
_entity.id
_entity.type
_entity.pdbx_description
1 polymer ?
#
loop_
_entity_poly.entity_id
_entity_poly.type
_entity_poly.pdbx_seq_one_letter_code
_entity_poly.pdbx_strand_id
1 'polypeptide(L)'
;FCGTINSNLKSKQKILLAWIAPRGIVAAAVASYFAIELEKHGMDGSQLRAMVFLLIAVTVLSAGLTGGFVAKLLGLKRQSDHGWVILGANAVGRELARALKKGGEDVVMIDANPSLCRLAEKEELKVIYGNALEESVLLRAEIDIRKGAIGLSENEEVNMLFAKRAKEAGKVSETFISIKRYDESVTTEMVAEVDGNIPFGRARDLEKWSVWIRDSQVETYKLICQSDDVKAGDTFD
;
A
#
# COMPACT_ATOMS: atom_id res chain seq x y z
N PHE A 1 29.21 1.86 5.09
CA PHE A 1 29.41 2.72 3.91
C PHE A 1 30.12 1.98 2.78
N CYS A 2 31.16 1.19 3.06
CA CYS A 2 31.90 0.48 1.99
C CYS A 2 31.07 -0.56 1.23
N GLY A 3 30.12 -1.26 1.88
CA GLY A 3 29.27 -2.29 1.25
C GLY A 3 28.21 -1.77 0.28
N THR A 4 27.98 -0.45 0.22
CA THR A 4 26.93 0.15 -0.63
C THR A 4 27.52 0.97 -1.80
N ILE A 5 28.83 0.99 -1.97
CA ILE A 5 29.50 1.82 -3.00
C ILE A 5 29.09 1.39 -4.42
N ASN A 6 28.88 0.10 -4.64
CA ASN A 6 28.51 -0.45 -5.96
C ASN A 6 27.03 -0.84 -6.10
N SER A 7 26.16 -0.30 -5.23
CA SER A 7 24.72 -0.54 -5.29
C SER A 7 23.98 0.60 -5.97
N ASN A 8 22.90 0.29 -6.70
CA ASN A 8 22.02 1.26 -7.36
C ASN A 8 21.17 2.10 -6.37
N LEU A 9 21.56 2.12 -5.08
CA LEU A 9 20.85 2.86 -4.04
C LEU A 9 21.14 4.36 -4.14
N LYS A 10 20.11 5.18 -4.01
CA LYS A 10 20.22 6.64 -3.92
C LYS A 10 20.95 7.04 -2.64
N SER A 11 21.69 8.16 -2.68
CA SER A 11 22.49 8.64 -1.52
C SER A 11 21.69 8.73 -0.22
N LYS A 12 20.43 9.16 -0.27
CA LYS A 12 19.53 9.22 0.88
C LYS A 12 19.25 7.84 1.51
N GLN A 13 19.10 6.81 0.69
CA GLN A 13 18.91 5.42 1.14
C GLN A 13 20.18 4.89 1.80
N LYS A 14 21.35 5.22 1.27
CA LYS A 14 22.65 4.86 1.87
C LYS A 14 22.82 5.48 3.25
N ILE A 15 22.40 6.73 3.45
CA ILE A 15 22.43 7.41 4.74
C ILE A 15 21.51 6.71 5.75
N LEU A 16 20.29 6.38 5.36
CA LEU A 16 19.36 5.66 6.22
C LEU A 16 19.88 4.28 6.62
N LEU A 17 20.43 3.53 5.65
CA LEU A 17 21.05 2.23 5.93
C LEU A 17 22.24 2.36 6.88
N ALA A 18 23.06 3.39 6.73
CA ALA A 18 24.19 3.66 7.64
C ALA A 18 23.71 4.01 9.06
N TRP A 19 22.55 4.67 9.17
CA TRP A 19 21.95 5.00 10.48
C TRP A 19 21.41 3.76 11.21
N ILE A 20 20.72 2.88 10.47
CA ILE A 20 20.09 1.67 11.03
C ILE A 20 21.07 0.48 11.11
N ALA A 21 22.23 0.56 10.43
CA ALA A 21 23.16 -0.55 10.32
C ALA A 21 23.43 -1.22 11.68
N PRO A 22 23.28 -2.57 11.77
CA PRO A 22 23.42 -3.28 13.03
C PRO A 22 24.85 -3.10 13.57
N ARG A 23 24.93 -2.47 14.73
CA ARG A 23 26.19 -2.26 15.44
C ARG A 23 26.21 -3.17 16.66
N GLY A 24 27.20 -4.06 16.74
CA GLY A 24 27.42 -4.62 18.04
C GLY A 24 27.67 -6.12 18.19
N ILE A 25 27.22 -7.00 17.29
CA ILE A 25 27.42 -8.46 17.51
C ILE A 25 28.93 -8.79 17.59
N VAL A 26 29.72 -8.27 16.67
CA VAL A 26 31.17 -8.48 16.67
C VAL A 26 31.82 -7.77 17.85
N ALA A 27 31.41 -6.53 18.15
CA ALA A 27 31.90 -5.78 19.29
C ALA A 27 31.59 -6.48 20.63
N ALA A 28 30.37 -7.04 20.78
CA ALA A 28 30.00 -7.82 21.96
C ALA A 28 30.86 -9.08 22.11
N ALA A 29 31.09 -9.82 21.02
CA ALA A 29 31.92 -11.03 21.04
C ALA A 29 33.37 -10.71 21.41
N VAL A 30 33.94 -9.68 20.78
CA VAL A 30 35.33 -9.21 21.05
C VAL A 30 35.46 -8.73 22.49
N ALA A 31 34.51 -7.91 22.97
CA ALA A 31 34.54 -7.41 24.35
C ALA A 31 34.40 -8.55 25.37
N SER A 32 33.57 -9.55 25.10
CA SER A 32 33.45 -10.73 25.98
C SER A 32 34.73 -11.55 26.00
N TYR A 33 35.38 -11.72 24.86
CA TYR A 33 36.68 -12.40 24.79
C TYR A 33 37.76 -11.67 25.57
N PHE A 34 37.90 -10.37 25.35
CA PHE A 34 38.89 -9.57 26.10
C PHE A 34 38.59 -9.49 27.60
N ALA A 35 37.32 -9.44 28.01
CA ALA A 35 36.97 -9.46 29.42
C ALA A 35 37.44 -10.74 30.10
N ILE A 36 37.26 -11.91 29.46
CA ILE A 36 37.78 -13.18 29.98
C ILE A 36 39.30 -13.19 30.06
N GLU A 37 39.99 -12.61 29.06
CA GLU A 37 41.44 -12.58 29.05
C GLU A 37 42.00 -11.66 30.15
N LEU A 38 41.36 -10.52 30.41
CA LEU A 38 41.69 -9.64 31.51
C LEU A 38 41.50 -10.32 32.87
N GLU A 39 40.42 -11.08 33.07
CA GLU A 39 40.17 -11.82 34.30
C GLU A 39 41.29 -12.84 34.59
N LYS A 40 41.84 -13.52 33.56
CA LYS A 40 42.97 -14.44 33.71
C LYS A 40 44.24 -13.72 34.20
N HIS A 41 44.38 -12.45 33.94
CA HIS A 41 45.54 -11.63 34.38
C HIS A 41 45.26 -10.84 35.67
N GLY A 42 44.18 -11.19 36.39
CA GLY A 42 43.81 -10.58 37.66
C GLY A 42 43.23 -9.13 37.53
N MET A 43 42.80 -8.76 36.36
CA MET A 43 42.13 -7.46 36.11
C MET A 43 40.59 -7.66 35.94
N ASP A 44 39.82 -6.68 36.37
CA ASP A 44 38.36 -6.76 36.26
C ASP A 44 37.89 -6.51 34.82
N GLY A 45 37.55 -7.57 34.11
CA GLY A 45 36.99 -7.51 32.74
C GLY A 45 35.49 -7.21 32.71
N SER A 46 34.80 -7.25 33.85
CA SER A 46 33.35 -7.09 33.92
C SER A 46 32.90 -5.71 33.52
N GLN A 47 33.65 -4.69 33.87
CA GLN A 47 33.38 -3.29 33.50
C GLN A 47 33.45 -3.06 31.99
N LEU A 48 34.46 -3.63 31.32
CA LEU A 48 34.60 -3.55 29.87
C LEU A 48 33.40 -4.16 29.17
N ARG A 49 33.00 -5.36 29.60
CA ARG A 49 31.82 -6.06 29.07
C ARG A 49 30.57 -5.24 29.30
N ALA A 50 30.33 -4.75 30.52
CA ALA A 50 29.13 -3.97 30.84
C ALA A 50 29.05 -2.67 30.02
N MET A 51 30.16 -1.94 29.85
CA MET A 51 30.22 -0.70 29.04
C MET A 51 29.88 -0.98 27.57
N VAL A 52 30.43 -2.04 26.99
CA VAL A 52 30.18 -2.37 25.57
C VAL A 52 28.74 -2.78 25.36
N PHE A 53 28.17 -3.61 26.24
CA PHE A 53 26.77 -4.00 26.15
C PHE A 53 25.82 -2.81 26.35
N LEU A 54 26.13 -1.91 27.29
CA LEU A 54 25.37 -0.68 27.48
C LEU A 54 25.39 0.20 26.21
N LEU A 55 26.59 0.39 25.62
CA LEU A 55 26.74 1.18 24.39
C LEU A 55 25.92 0.57 23.23
N ILE A 56 25.95 -0.76 23.08
CA ILE A 56 25.15 -1.47 22.09
C ILE A 56 23.66 -1.23 22.34
N ALA A 57 23.20 -1.41 23.57
CA ALA A 57 21.79 -1.21 23.93
C ALA A 57 21.32 0.21 23.62
N VAL A 58 22.10 1.23 24.01
CA VAL A 58 21.77 2.63 23.75
C VAL A 58 21.76 2.93 22.26
N THR A 59 22.73 2.44 21.50
CA THR A 59 22.78 2.70 20.05
C THR A 59 21.68 1.98 19.27
N VAL A 60 21.30 0.77 19.66
CA VAL A 60 20.18 0.03 19.04
C VAL A 60 18.85 0.68 19.35
N LEU A 61 18.63 1.05 20.62
CA LEU A 61 17.42 1.76 21.04
C LEU A 61 17.29 3.11 20.33
N SER A 62 18.37 3.90 20.28
CA SER A 62 18.36 5.19 19.60
C SER A 62 18.08 5.04 18.09
N ALA A 63 18.70 4.09 17.41
CA ALA A 63 18.45 3.84 15.99
C ALA A 63 17.02 3.35 15.74
N GLY A 64 16.48 2.48 16.60
CA GLY A 64 15.10 1.98 16.51
C GLY A 64 14.06 3.10 16.69
N LEU A 65 14.22 3.91 17.74
CA LEU A 65 13.31 5.01 18.04
C LEU A 65 13.37 6.15 17.02
N THR A 66 14.57 6.46 16.52
CA THR A 66 14.77 7.60 15.61
C THR A 66 14.74 7.22 14.13
N GLY A 67 14.81 5.93 13.78
CA GLY A 67 14.87 5.46 12.39
C GLY A 67 13.70 5.94 11.52
N GLY A 68 12.48 5.91 12.07
CA GLY A 68 11.29 6.41 11.39
C GLY A 68 11.31 7.93 11.17
N PHE A 69 11.83 8.68 12.14
CA PHE A 69 12.00 10.13 12.03
C PHE A 69 13.07 10.50 11.00
N VAL A 70 14.20 9.81 11.02
CA VAL A 70 15.29 9.99 10.04
C VAL A 70 14.82 9.64 8.64
N ALA A 71 14.06 8.56 8.45
CA ALA A 71 13.46 8.19 7.17
C ALA A 71 12.53 9.30 6.65
N LYS A 72 11.71 9.89 7.53
CA LYS A 72 10.82 11.01 7.18
C LYS A 72 11.62 12.26 6.79
N LEU A 73 12.66 12.61 7.54
CA LEU A 73 13.54 13.76 7.29
C LEU A 73 14.27 13.63 5.94
N LEU A 74 14.71 12.41 5.60
CA LEU A 74 15.37 12.12 4.32
C LEU A 74 14.39 12.05 3.14
N GLY A 75 13.07 12.17 3.40
CA GLY A 75 12.02 12.02 2.38
C GLY A 75 11.97 10.61 1.80
N LEU A 76 12.35 9.59 2.57
CA LEU A 76 12.33 8.17 2.21
C LEU A 76 11.05 7.46 2.67
N LYS A 77 10.18 8.16 3.39
CA LYS A 77 8.83 7.66 3.65
C LYS A 77 8.14 7.61 2.30
N ARG A 78 7.78 6.41 1.83
CA ARG A 78 6.93 6.26 0.64
C ARG A 78 5.70 7.12 0.87
N GLN A 79 5.45 8.09 0.00
CA GLN A 79 4.17 8.77 -0.02
C GLN A 79 3.16 7.73 -0.48
N SER A 80 2.34 7.27 0.43
CA SER A 80 1.16 6.46 0.12
C SER A 80 0.10 7.39 -0.43
N ASP A 81 0.27 7.85 -1.66
CA ASP A 81 -0.67 8.81 -2.25
C ASP A 81 -0.63 8.77 -3.80
N HIS A 82 -0.19 7.66 -4.38
CA HIS A 82 -0.10 7.54 -5.82
C HIS A 82 -0.91 6.36 -6.35
N GLY A 83 -1.96 6.70 -7.11
CA GLY A 83 -2.70 5.76 -7.90
C GLY A 83 -3.67 4.87 -7.11
N TRP A 84 -4.31 3.97 -7.81
CA TRP A 84 -5.46 3.20 -7.34
C TRP A 84 -5.26 1.71 -7.56
N VAL A 85 -5.78 0.91 -6.63
CA VAL A 85 -5.96 -0.52 -6.85
C VAL A 85 -7.45 -0.81 -7.05
N ILE A 86 -7.79 -1.46 -8.15
CA ILE A 86 -9.16 -1.82 -8.50
C ILE A 86 -9.31 -3.34 -8.42
N LEU A 87 -10.21 -3.81 -7.57
CA LEU A 87 -10.66 -5.20 -7.57
C LEU A 87 -11.78 -5.37 -8.58
N GLY A 88 -11.57 -6.24 -9.57
CA GLY A 88 -12.51 -6.54 -10.64
C GLY A 88 -12.05 -5.98 -11.99
N ALA A 89 -11.66 -6.86 -12.90
CA ALA A 89 -11.31 -6.54 -14.28
C ALA A 89 -12.50 -6.71 -15.26
N ASN A 90 -13.74 -6.60 -14.74
CA ASN A 90 -14.96 -6.57 -15.53
C ASN A 90 -15.03 -5.28 -16.40
N ALA A 91 -16.04 -5.13 -17.23
CA ALA A 91 -16.16 -4.00 -18.15
C ALA A 91 -16.15 -2.64 -17.43
N VAL A 92 -16.84 -2.54 -16.28
CA VAL A 92 -16.88 -1.30 -15.46
C VAL A 92 -15.49 -0.99 -14.89
N GLY A 93 -14.82 -1.99 -14.30
CA GLY A 93 -13.49 -1.83 -13.74
C GLY A 93 -12.47 -1.39 -14.79
N ARG A 94 -12.49 -1.97 -15.99
CA ARG A 94 -11.59 -1.58 -17.08
C ARG A 94 -11.88 -0.17 -17.58
N GLU A 95 -13.16 0.21 -17.71
CA GLU A 95 -13.52 1.58 -18.12
C GLU A 95 -13.06 2.61 -17.09
N LEU A 96 -13.30 2.34 -15.81
CA LEU A 96 -12.81 3.20 -14.73
C LEU A 96 -11.28 3.28 -14.72
N ALA A 97 -10.59 2.16 -14.90
CA ALA A 97 -9.13 2.13 -14.98
C ALA A 97 -8.60 2.98 -16.14
N ARG A 98 -9.27 2.92 -17.31
CA ARG A 98 -8.93 3.78 -18.47
C ARG A 98 -9.17 5.27 -18.16
N ALA A 99 -10.28 5.59 -17.52
CA ALA A 99 -10.60 6.97 -17.17
C ALA A 99 -9.58 7.55 -16.18
N LEU A 100 -9.23 6.80 -15.13
CA LEU A 100 -8.21 7.21 -14.15
C LEU A 100 -6.83 7.34 -14.79
N LYS A 101 -6.44 6.40 -15.66
CA LYS A 101 -5.17 6.44 -16.40
C LYS A 101 -5.10 7.66 -17.33
N LYS A 102 -6.20 8.00 -18.02
CA LYS A 102 -6.32 9.25 -18.82
C LYS A 102 -6.22 10.50 -17.94
N GLY A 103 -6.66 10.42 -16.68
CA GLY A 103 -6.50 11.47 -15.68
C GLY A 103 -5.08 11.60 -15.11
N GLY A 104 -4.15 10.73 -15.51
CA GLY A 104 -2.76 10.73 -15.04
C GLY A 104 -2.52 9.90 -13.78
N GLU A 105 -3.51 9.13 -13.32
CA GLU A 105 -3.37 8.24 -12.17
C GLU A 105 -2.71 6.90 -12.56
N ASP A 106 -1.88 6.35 -11.68
CA ASP A 106 -1.37 4.99 -11.83
C ASP A 106 -2.41 4.00 -11.29
N VAL A 107 -2.82 3.04 -12.13
CA VAL A 107 -3.88 2.09 -11.77
C VAL A 107 -3.38 0.67 -11.94
N VAL A 108 -3.64 -0.15 -10.92
CA VAL A 108 -3.42 -1.60 -10.96
C VAL A 108 -4.74 -2.30 -10.67
N MET A 109 -5.09 -3.25 -11.51
CA MET A 109 -6.29 -4.08 -11.32
C MET A 109 -5.91 -5.43 -10.71
N ILE A 110 -6.83 -6.02 -9.97
CA ILE A 110 -6.71 -7.40 -9.46
C ILE A 110 -7.96 -8.15 -9.83
N ASP A 111 -7.82 -9.35 -10.40
CA ASP A 111 -8.94 -10.24 -10.67
C ASP A 111 -8.51 -11.70 -10.56
N ALA A 112 -9.42 -12.55 -10.07
CA ALA A 112 -9.21 -13.99 -9.99
C ALA A 112 -9.62 -14.72 -11.28
N ASN A 113 -10.26 -14.03 -12.24
CA ASN A 113 -10.68 -14.59 -13.51
C ASN A 113 -9.61 -14.36 -14.60
N PRO A 114 -8.93 -15.41 -15.08
CA PRO A 114 -7.87 -15.28 -16.07
C PRO A 114 -8.35 -14.70 -17.41
N SER A 115 -9.62 -14.88 -17.75
CA SER A 115 -10.18 -14.34 -19.00
C SER A 115 -10.35 -12.84 -18.92
N LEU A 116 -10.79 -12.30 -17.76
CA LEU A 116 -10.90 -10.86 -17.53
C LEU A 116 -9.52 -10.20 -17.46
N CYS A 117 -8.56 -10.87 -16.83
CA CYS A 117 -7.16 -10.39 -16.82
C CYS A 117 -6.60 -10.26 -18.23
N ARG A 118 -6.79 -11.27 -19.10
CA ARG A 118 -6.34 -11.21 -20.50
C ARG A 118 -7.00 -10.08 -21.30
N LEU A 119 -8.28 -9.77 -21.01
CA LEU A 119 -8.95 -8.63 -21.63
C LEU A 119 -8.33 -7.29 -21.18
N ALA A 120 -8.06 -7.15 -19.88
CA ALA A 120 -7.39 -5.96 -19.35
C ALA A 120 -5.97 -5.78 -19.93
N GLU A 121 -5.20 -6.86 -20.05
CA GLU A 121 -3.88 -6.83 -20.69
C GLU A 121 -3.93 -6.40 -22.15
N LYS A 122 -4.90 -6.89 -22.94
CA LYS A 122 -5.12 -6.46 -24.33
C LYS A 122 -5.44 -4.97 -24.46
N GLU A 123 -6.03 -4.38 -23.42
CA GLU A 123 -6.35 -2.96 -23.32
C GLU A 123 -5.18 -2.15 -22.69
N GLU A 124 -4.00 -2.74 -22.56
CA GLU A 124 -2.80 -2.12 -21.97
C GLU A 124 -2.99 -1.61 -20.54
N LEU A 125 -3.87 -2.28 -19.77
CA LEU A 125 -4.09 -2.03 -18.35
C LEU A 125 -3.21 -2.95 -17.51
N LYS A 126 -2.62 -2.42 -16.45
CA LYS A 126 -1.87 -3.22 -15.49
C LYS A 126 -2.85 -4.09 -14.70
N VAL A 127 -2.72 -5.40 -14.78
CA VAL A 127 -3.57 -6.33 -14.05
C VAL A 127 -2.74 -7.43 -13.38
N ILE A 128 -3.15 -7.83 -12.20
CA ILE A 128 -2.57 -8.93 -11.42
C ILE A 128 -3.62 -10.02 -11.31
N TYR A 129 -3.31 -11.18 -11.87
CA TYR A 129 -4.11 -12.37 -11.66
C TYR A 129 -3.88 -12.90 -10.22
N GLY A 130 -4.96 -13.07 -9.46
CA GLY A 130 -4.91 -13.61 -8.11
C GLY A 130 -6.12 -13.24 -7.26
N ASN A 131 -6.15 -13.80 -6.06
CA ASN A 131 -7.16 -13.47 -5.06
C ASN A 131 -6.74 -12.20 -4.30
N ALA A 132 -7.52 -11.14 -4.41
CA ALA A 132 -7.23 -9.85 -3.75
C ALA A 132 -7.29 -9.88 -2.22
N LEU A 133 -7.74 -10.97 -1.61
CA LEU A 133 -7.72 -11.15 -0.16
C LEU A 133 -6.38 -11.72 0.35
N GLU A 134 -5.51 -12.16 -0.56
CA GLU A 134 -4.17 -12.65 -0.24
C GLU A 134 -3.18 -11.49 -0.12
N GLU A 135 -2.44 -11.48 0.97
CA GLU A 135 -1.42 -10.45 1.24
C GLU A 135 -0.35 -10.38 0.13
N SER A 136 0.06 -11.52 -0.38
CA SER A 136 1.03 -11.62 -1.48
C SER A 136 0.57 -10.91 -2.76
N VAL A 137 -0.72 -10.95 -3.07
CA VAL A 137 -1.33 -10.28 -4.21
C VAL A 137 -1.42 -8.77 -3.97
N LEU A 138 -1.82 -8.36 -2.76
CA LEU A 138 -1.85 -6.95 -2.37
C LEU A 138 -0.46 -6.31 -2.40
N LEU A 139 0.56 -7.01 -1.93
CA LEU A 139 1.96 -6.54 -1.99
C LEU A 139 2.45 -6.40 -3.44
N ARG A 140 2.08 -7.32 -4.34
CA ARG A 140 2.39 -7.19 -5.78
C ARG A 140 1.68 -6.01 -6.42
N ALA A 141 0.48 -5.64 -5.94
CA ALA A 141 -0.24 -4.43 -6.35
C ALA A 141 0.34 -3.15 -5.72
N GLU A 142 1.37 -3.29 -4.88
CA GLU A 142 2.02 -2.19 -4.17
C GLU A 142 1.01 -1.39 -3.33
N ILE A 143 0.08 -2.09 -2.65
CA ILE A 143 -1.01 -1.47 -1.89
C ILE A 143 -0.50 -0.48 -0.84
N ASP A 144 0.72 -0.66 -0.33
CA ASP A 144 1.37 0.16 0.68
C ASP A 144 1.74 1.58 0.22
N ILE A 145 1.69 1.84 -1.09
CA ILE A 145 1.96 3.16 -1.67
C ILE A 145 0.77 3.75 -2.40
N ARG A 146 -0.36 3.04 -2.47
CA ARG A 146 -1.55 3.50 -3.19
C ARG A 146 -2.33 4.53 -2.38
N LYS A 147 -2.93 5.47 -3.10
CA LYS A 147 -3.87 6.46 -2.56
C LYS A 147 -5.15 5.77 -2.08
N GLY A 148 -5.66 4.84 -2.88
CA GLY A 148 -6.92 4.20 -2.56
C GLY A 148 -7.13 2.84 -3.21
N ALA A 149 -8.23 2.20 -2.77
CA ALA A 149 -8.68 0.90 -3.22
C ALA A 149 -10.17 0.94 -3.60
N ILE A 150 -10.53 0.35 -4.74
CA ILE A 150 -11.88 0.36 -5.28
C ILE A 150 -12.33 -1.08 -5.53
N GLY A 151 -13.34 -1.54 -4.80
CA GLY A 151 -13.95 -2.86 -4.99
C GLY A 151 -15.09 -2.79 -5.99
N LEU A 152 -14.92 -3.41 -7.16
CA LEU A 152 -15.89 -3.46 -8.26
C LEU A 152 -16.16 -4.91 -8.72
N SER A 153 -15.87 -5.92 -7.89
CA SER A 153 -16.26 -7.28 -8.20
C SER A 153 -17.79 -7.45 -8.08
N GLU A 154 -18.31 -8.52 -8.65
CA GLU A 154 -19.74 -8.85 -8.58
C GLU A 154 -20.20 -9.27 -7.17
N ASN A 155 -19.24 -9.63 -6.29
CA ASN A 155 -19.50 -10.04 -4.92
C ASN A 155 -19.20 -8.88 -3.95
N GLU A 156 -20.25 -8.38 -3.30
CA GLU A 156 -20.17 -7.23 -2.39
C GLU A 156 -19.37 -7.52 -1.13
N GLU A 157 -19.51 -8.73 -0.59
CA GLU A 157 -18.77 -9.15 0.59
C GLU A 157 -17.27 -9.20 0.31
N VAL A 158 -16.89 -9.67 -0.89
CA VAL A 158 -15.48 -9.65 -1.34
C VAL A 158 -14.99 -8.22 -1.52
N ASN A 159 -15.82 -7.31 -2.03
CA ASN A 159 -15.47 -5.89 -2.16
C ASN A 159 -15.21 -5.26 -0.77
N MET A 160 -16.06 -5.58 0.21
CA MET A 160 -15.91 -5.09 1.58
C MET A 160 -14.66 -5.67 2.26
N LEU A 161 -14.44 -6.97 2.14
CA LEU A 161 -13.23 -7.62 2.69
C LEU A 161 -11.96 -7.09 2.06
N PHE A 162 -11.96 -6.86 0.75
CA PHE A 162 -10.85 -6.25 0.04
C PHE A 162 -10.54 -4.84 0.56
N ALA A 163 -11.55 -3.99 0.75
CA ALA A 163 -11.37 -2.65 1.28
C ALA A 163 -10.76 -2.67 2.70
N LYS A 164 -11.25 -3.59 3.56
CA LYS A 164 -10.71 -3.81 4.89
C LYS A 164 -9.23 -4.25 4.83
N ARG A 165 -8.92 -5.24 4.01
CA ARG A 165 -7.54 -5.73 3.81
C ARG A 165 -6.62 -4.66 3.25
N ALA A 166 -7.09 -3.85 2.30
CA ALA A 166 -6.31 -2.75 1.73
C ALA A 166 -5.95 -1.70 2.80
N LYS A 167 -6.87 -1.38 3.71
CA LYS A 167 -6.60 -0.49 4.85
C LYS A 167 -5.62 -1.08 5.83
N GLU A 168 -5.76 -2.37 6.17
CA GLU A 168 -4.87 -3.05 7.10
C GLU A 168 -3.44 -3.16 6.55
N ALA A 169 -3.29 -3.60 5.30
CA ALA A 169 -2.00 -3.85 4.66
C ALA A 169 -1.32 -2.57 4.14
N GLY A 170 -2.07 -1.68 3.48
CA GLY A 170 -1.53 -0.53 2.75
C GLY A 170 -1.72 0.80 3.47
N LYS A 171 -2.61 0.87 4.47
CA LYS A 171 -3.04 2.14 5.09
C LYS A 171 -3.53 3.15 4.05
N VAL A 172 -4.23 2.64 3.01
CA VAL A 172 -4.83 3.49 1.98
C VAL A 172 -5.77 4.51 2.60
N SER A 173 -5.76 5.73 2.10
CA SER A 173 -6.58 6.83 2.64
C SER A 173 -8.03 6.76 2.16
N GLU A 174 -8.26 6.23 0.98
CA GLU A 174 -9.58 6.20 0.35
C GLU A 174 -9.97 4.78 -0.05
N THR A 175 -11.18 4.35 0.33
CA THR A 175 -11.72 3.06 -0.10
C THR A 175 -13.13 3.24 -0.64
N PHE A 176 -13.39 2.61 -1.79
CA PHE A 176 -14.69 2.59 -2.43
C PHE A 176 -15.17 1.16 -2.56
N ILE A 177 -16.41 0.92 -2.15
CA ILE A 177 -17.00 -0.41 -2.10
C ILE A 177 -18.31 -0.39 -2.90
N SER A 178 -18.33 -1.10 -4.02
CA SER A 178 -19.57 -1.25 -4.79
C SER A 178 -20.49 -2.22 -4.10
N ILE A 179 -21.74 -1.80 -3.94
CA ILE A 179 -22.85 -2.59 -3.42
C ILE A 179 -24.01 -2.55 -4.42
N LYS A 180 -24.83 -3.60 -4.43
CA LYS A 180 -26.01 -3.69 -5.26
C LYS A 180 -27.20 -3.01 -4.56
N ARG A 181 -28.13 -2.53 -5.33
CA ARG A 181 -29.27 -1.78 -4.80
C ARG A 181 -30.28 -2.67 -4.05
N TYR A 182 -30.32 -3.95 -4.37
CA TYR A 182 -31.38 -4.88 -3.92
C TYR A 182 -30.84 -6.07 -3.14
N ASP A 183 -29.54 -6.11 -2.86
CA ASP A 183 -28.93 -7.14 -2.04
C ASP A 183 -28.76 -6.59 -0.61
N GLU A 184 -29.29 -7.32 0.39
CA GLU A 184 -29.19 -6.93 1.80
C GLU A 184 -27.94 -7.50 2.47
N SER A 185 -27.07 -8.18 1.72
CA SER A 185 -25.85 -8.81 2.25
C SER A 185 -24.85 -7.79 2.77
N VAL A 186 -24.75 -6.63 2.11
CA VAL A 186 -23.90 -5.50 2.54
C VAL A 186 -24.72 -4.22 2.52
N THR A 187 -24.87 -3.62 3.69
CA THR A 187 -25.60 -2.36 3.85
C THR A 187 -24.68 -1.13 3.81
N THR A 188 -25.27 0.03 3.60
CA THR A 188 -24.57 1.32 3.63
C THR A 188 -23.88 1.57 4.97
N GLU A 189 -24.53 1.13 6.06
CA GLU A 189 -24.00 1.23 7.43
C GLU A 189 -22.73 0.37 7.58
N MET A 190 -22.74 -0.85 7.06
CA MET A 190 -21.57 -1.73 7.08
C MET A 190 -20.39 -1.15 6.28
N VAL A 191 -20.67 -0.48 5.16
CA VAL A 191 -19.65 0.24 4.39
C VAL A 191 -19.06 1.39 5.21
N ALA A 192 -19.89 2.12 5.94
CA ALA A 192 -19.45 3.21 6.81
C ALA A 192 -18.63 2.71 8.02
N GLU A 193 -18.97 1.55 8.60
CA GLU A 193 -18.20 0.92 9.69
C GLU A 193 -16.74 0.62 9.30
N VAL A 194 -16.49 0.28 8.04
CA VAL A 194 -15.14 0.09 7.52
C VAL A 194 -14.54 1.39 6.96
N ASP A 195 -15.18 2.54 7.24
CA ASP A 195 -14.76 3.86 6.75
C ASP A 195 -14.56 3.84 5.21
N GLY A 196 -15.48 3.19 4.51
CA GLY A 196 -15.54 3.08 3.07
C GLY A 196 -16.56 4.05 2.46
N ASN A 197 -16.40 4.33 1.19
CA ASN A 197 -17.32 5.13 0.39
C ASN A 197 -18.02 4.25 -0.65
N ILE A 198 -19.23 4.63 -1.05
CA ILE A 198 -19.92 3.97 -2.15
C ILE A 198 -19.52 4.68 -3.45
N PRO A 199 -18.97 3.96 -4.44
CA PRO A 199 -18.61 4.57 -5.72
C PRO A 199 -19.87 5.03 -6.46
N PHE A 200 -19.71 6.05 -7.30
CA PHE A 200 -20.80 6.59 -8.13
C PHE A 200 -21.98 7.18 -7.33
N GLY A 201 -21.76 7.61 -6.08
CA GLY A 201 -22.71 8.30 -5.23
C GLY A 201 -23.86 7.45 -4.66
N ARG A 202 -24.10 6.24 -5.19
CA ARG A 202 -25.16 5.32 -4.71
C ARG A 202 -24.91 3.88 -5.16
N ALA A 203 -25.60 2.95 -4.53
CA ALA A 203 -25.61 1.54 -4.93
C ALA A 203 -26.00 1.37 -6.40
N ARG A 204 -25.21 0.62 -7.15
CA ARG A 204 -25.39 0.40 -8.60
C ARG A 204 -25.27 -1.07 -8.95
N ASP A 205 -26.06 -1.49 -9.91
CA ASP A 205 -25.96 -2.81 -10.50
C ASP A 205 -24.83 -2.82 -11.55
N LEU A 206 -23.65 -3.27 -11.13
CA LEU A 206 -22.46 -3.33 -11.97
C LEU A 206 -22.62 -4.30 -13.14
N GLU A 207 -23.47 -5.31 -12.99
CA GLU A 207 -23.73 -6.29 -14.04
C GLU A 207 -24.47 -5.63 -15.20
N LYS A 208 -25.52 -4.86 -14.92
CA LYS A 208 -26.21 -4.04 -15.93
C LYS A 208 -25.28 -3.04 -16.61
N TRP A 209 -24.46 -2.36 -15.83
CA TRP A 209 -23.47 -1.43 -16.36
C TRP A 209 -22.44 -2.13 -17.24
N SER A 210 -22.00 -3.32 -16.88
CA SER A 210 -21.08 -4.12 -17.70
C SER A 210 -21.68 -4.48 -19.06
N VAL A 211 -23.00 -4.74 -19.13
CA VAL A 211 -23.72 -4.96 -20.40
C VAL A 211 -23.74 -3.69 -21.22
N TRP A 212 -24.16 -2.56 -20.64
CA TRP A 212 -24.23 -1.28 -21.35
C TRP A 212 -22.88 -0.81 -21.90
N ILE A 213 -21.82 -0.98 -21.13
CA ILE A 213 -20.45 -0.64 -21.58
C ILE A 213 -20.04 -1.52 -22.75
N ARG A 214 -20.32 -2.82 -22.69
CA ARG A 214 -20.01 -3.77 -23.77
C ARG A 214 -20.76 -3.44 -25.05
N ASP A 215 -22.02 -3.00 -24.92
CA ASP A 215 -22.88 -2.66 -26.06
C ASP A 215 -22.66 -1.22 -26.55
N SER A 216 -21.61 -0.55 -26.09
CA SER A 216 -21.25 0.85 -26.45
C SER A 216 -22.37 1.86 -26.18
N GLN A 217 -23.21 1.62 -25.17
CA GLN A 217 -24.32 2.50 -24.76
C GLN A 217 -23.88 3.53 -23.70
N VAL A 218 -22.58 3.71 -23.47
CA VAL A 218 -22.03 4.59 -22.45
C VAL A 218 -21.11 5.62 -23.09
N GLU A 219 -21.36 6.87 -22.80
CA GLU A 219 -20.50 8.00 -23.19
C GLU A 219 -19.71 8.49 -21.97
N THR A 220 -18.45 8.82 -22.19
CA THR A 220 -17.57 9.31 -21.12
C THR A 220 -17.37 10.82 -21.30
N TYR A 221 -17.79 11.61 -20.33
CA TYR A 221 -17.61 13.05 -20.29
C TYR A 221 -16.53 13.45 -19.29
N LYS A 222 -15.72 14.43 -19.65
CA LYS A 222 -14.81 15.09 -18.72
C LYS A 222 -15.47 16.37 -18.23
N LEU A 223 -15.88 16.39 -16.96
CA LEU A 223 -16.35 17.59 -16.30
C LEU A 223 -15.12 18.42 -15.85
N ILE A 224 -15.07 19.66 -16.28
CA ILE A 224 -14.06 20.63 -15.83
C ILE A 224 -14.79 21.64 -14.95
N CYS A 225 -14.63 21.52 -13.64
CA CYS A 225 -15.14 22.50 -12.69
C CYS A 225 -14.26 23.77 -12.76
N GLN A 226 -14.86 24.90 -13.11
CA GLN A 226 -14.16 26.20 -13.19
C GLN A 226 -14.28 27.05 -11.91
N SER A 227 -14.98 26.56 -10.88
CA SER A 227 -15.15 27.29 -9.62
C SER A 227 -14.82 26.43 -8.41
N ASP A 228 -14.29 27.07 -7.37
CA ASP A 228 -13.97 26.46 -6.07
C ASP A 228 -15.23 26.07 -5.24
N ASP A 229 -16.43 26.23 -5.78
CA ASP A 229 -17.70 26.05 -5.08
C ASP A 229 -18.28 24.62 -5.14
N VAL A 230 -17.64 23.70 -5.84
CA VAL A 230 -18.10 22.29 -5.89
C VAL A 230 -17.56 21.54 -4.70
N LYS A 231 -18.43 21.22 -3.74
CA LYS A 231 -18.09 20.39 -2.59
C LYS A 231 -18.04 18.90 -2.97
N ALA A 232 -17.10 18.18 -2.38
CA ALA A 232 -17.07 16.71 -2.51
C ALA A 232 -18.41 16.14 -2.00
N GLY A 233 -19.19 15.56 -2.93
CA GLY A 233 -20.52 15.02 -2.64
C GLY A 233 -21.65 15.60 -3.51
N ASP A 234 -21.39 16.61 -4.32
CA ASP A 234 -22.37 17.11 -5.28
C ASP A 234 -22.61 16.06 -6.38
N THR A 235 -23.85 15.62 -6.50
CA THR A 235 -24.28 14.68 -7.56
C THR A 235 -24.75 15.48 -8.76
N PHE A 236 -24.14 15.24 -9.90
CA PHE A 236 -24.62 15.71 -11.19
C PHE A 236 -25.60 14.67 -11.75
N ASP A 237 -26.84 15.08 -12.01
CA ASP A 237 -27.88 14.26 -12.66
C ASP A 237 -27.61 14.12 -14.15
#